data_10049ab91bcfa6d71207ce976ce9a909
#
_entry.id   10049ab91bcfa6d71207ce976ce9a909
#
_cell.length_a   1.000
_cell.length_b   1.000
_cell.length_c   1.000
_cell.angle_alpha   90.00
_cell.angle_beta   90.00
_cell.angle_gamma   90.00
#
_symmetry.space_group_name_H-M   'P 1'
#
loop_
_entity.id
_entity.type
_entity.pdbx_description
1 polymer ?
#
loop_
_entity_poly.entity_id
_entity_poly.type
_entity_poly.pdbx_seq_one_letter_code
_entity_poly.pdbx_strand_id
1 'polypeptide(L)'
;ATLIYYPREKLEQLRQSGEDMQNWYRVTLYRLIELCRVVSSKYTRSKVRKALPQDYAYVIEELITEKPELSDKEAYYEAIIQTILDIGRAEPFIIAMAELIQRLVVDHLHIIGDIFDRGPQPHRIMDCLMDYHSLDIQWGNHDVLWMGAAAGQQACIATVIRLCLRYGNLDILEDGYGINMLPLVTFALETYGDDDAAQFAIKTPEEKADISLALQQRMHKAISVIQFKIEGKLAMENREFGMDRR
;
A
#
# COMPACT_ATOMS: atom_id res chain seq x y z
N ALA A 1 11.09 -9.03 12.56
CA ALA A 1 10.49 -8.37 11.40
C ALA A 1 9.04 -7.94 11.69
N THR A 2 8.15 -8.84 12.11
CA THR A 2 6.72 -8.52 12.32
C THR A 2 6.49 -7.31 13.24
N LEU A 3 7.19 -7.22 14.37
CA LEU A 3 7.06 -6.09 15.29
C LEU A 3 7.49 -4.75 14.64
N ILE A 4 8.48 -4.76 13.76
CA ILE A 4 8.95 -3.54 13.11
C ILE A 4 7.95 -3.05 12.06
N TYR A 5 7.39 -3.93 11.24
CA TYR A 5 6.51 -3.55 10.14
C TYR A 5 5.03 -3.48 10.53
N TYR A 6 4.62 -4.24 11.54
CA TYR A 6 3.23 -4.33 12.01
C TYR A 6 3.19 -4.26 13.56
N PRO A 7 3.66 -3.14 14.16
CA PRO A 7 3.79 -3.07 15.61
C PRO A 7 2.45 -3.14 16.33
N ARG A 8 1.41 -2.51 15.81
CA ARG A 8 0.07 -2.47 16.44
C ARG A 8 -0.58 -3.84 16.46
N GLU A 9 -0.57 -4.54 15.33
CA GLU A 9 -1.12 -5.88 15.18
C GLU A 9 -0.36 -6.89 16.05
N LYS A 10 0.97 -6.75 16.13
CA LYS A 10 1.79 -7.63 16.97
C LYS A 10 1.51 -7.43 18.46
N LEU A 11 1.35 -6.19 18.90
CA LEU A 11 1.00 -5.87 20.28
C LEU A 11 -0.40 -6.40 20.65
N GLU A 12 -1.38 -6.28 19.76
CA GLU A 12 -2.71 -6.82 19.98
C GLU A 12 -2.70 -8.37 20.11
N GLN A 13 -1.98 -9.06 19.22
CA GLN A 13 -1.79 -10.51 19.32
C GLN A 13 -1.18 -10.94 20.66
N LEU A 14 -0.20 -10.18 21.16
CA LEU A 14 0.46 -10.49 22.43
C LEU A 14 -0.44 -10.26 23.63
N ARG A 15 -1.28 -9.24 23.64
CA ARG A 15 -2.30 -9.03 24.69
C ARG A 15 -3.25 -10.23 24.80
N GLN A 16 -3.59 -10.84 23.67
CA GLN A 16 -4.48 -12.02 23.62
C GLN A 16 -3.79 -13.31 24.06
N SER A 17 -2.44 -13.37 24.04
CA SER A 17 -1.70 -14.60 24.37
C SER A 17 -1.51 -14.86 25.87
N GLY A 18 -1.80 -13.87 26.73
CA GLY A 18 -1.65 -14.00 28.19
C GLY A 18 -0.19 -14.01 28.66
N GLU A 19 0.76 -13.53 27.86
CA GLU A 19 2.17 -13.38 28.25
C GLU A 19 2.36 -12.31 29.34
N ASP A 20 3.45 -12.40 30.08
CA ASP A 20 3.89 -11.33 30.99
C ASP A 20 4.32 -10.10 30.17
N MET A 21 3.38 -9.18 29.96
CA MET A 21 3.57 -7.98 29.13
C MET A 21 4.66 -7.06 29.69
N GLN A 22 4.82 -6.96 31.01
CA GLN A 22 5.83 -6.07 31.61
C GLN A 22 7.25 -6.53 31.28
N ASN A 23 7.52 -7.81 31.45
CA ASN A 23 8.81 -8.39 31.10
C ASN A 23 9.04 -8.35 29.58
N TRP A 24 7.98 -8.63 28.80
CA TRP A 24 8.06 -8.57 27.34
C TRP A 24 8.39 -7.14 26.83
N TYR A 25 7.75 -6.12 27.39
CA TYR A 25 8.04 -4.72 27.04
C TYR A 25 9.50 -4.36 27.36
N ARG A 26 9.97 -4.71 28.54
CA ARG A 26 11.35 -4.46 28.97
C ARG A 26 12.34 -5.04 27.97
N VAL A 27 12.27 -6.34 27.70
CA VAL A 27 13.17 -7.03 26.77
C VAL A 27 13.08 -6.45 25.36
N THR A 28 11.86 -6.11 24.92
CA THR A 28 11.64 -5.55 23.59
C THR A 28 12.24 -4.16 23.46
N LEU A 29 12.09 -3.30 24.46
CA LEU A 29 12.68 -1.95 24.46
C LEU A 29 14.21 -2.02 24.34
N TYR A 30 14.88 -2.86 25.11
CA TYR A 30 16.33 -3.08 24.98
C TYR A 30 16.72 -3.49 23.56
N ARG A 31 16.04 -4.45 22.98
CA ARG A 31 16.31 -4.94 21.62
C ARG A 31 16.07 -3.87 20.56
N LEU A 32 15.03 -3.06 20.70
CA LEU A 32 14.74 -1.97 19.77
C LEU A 32 15.79 -0.86 19.87
N ILE A 33 16.25 -0.51 21.06
CA ILE A 33 17.34 0.46 21.28
C ILE A 33 18.62 -0.03 20.60
N GLU A 34 19.03 -1.28 20.82
CA GLU A 34 20.18 -1.88 20.17
C GLU A 34 20.06 -1.86 18.64
N LEU A 35 18.91 -2.29 18.11
CA LEU A 35 18.65 -2.28 16.69
C LEU A 35 18.70 -0.86 16.13
N CYS A 36 18.12 0.10 16.84
CA CYS A 36 18.14 1.50 16.42
C CYS A 36 19.57 2.07 16.41
N ARG A 37 20.42 1.71 17.36
CA ARG A 37 21.86 2.06 17.36
C ARG A 37 22.55 1.54 16.11
N VAL A 38 22.32 0.26 15.77
CA VAL A 38 22.93 -0.37 14.58
C VAL A 38 22.50 0.36 13.31
N VAL A 39 21.19 0.58 13.11
CA VAL A 39 20.69 1.21 11.88
C VAL A 39 21.04 2.69 11.79
N SER A 40 21.18 3.40 12.92
CA SER A 40 21.55 4.81 12.95
C SER A 40 23.05 5.03 12.73
N SER A 41 23.91 4.03 12.97
CA SER A 41 25.37 4.15 12.87
C SER A 41 25.87 4.52 11.47
N LYS A 42 25.11 4.23 10.43
CA LYS A 42 25.41 4.57 9.02
C LYS A 42 25.12 6.03 8.66
N TYR A 43 24.49 6.79 9.57
CA TYR A 43 24.06 8.17 9.30
C TYR A 43 24.79 9.20 10.18
N THR A 44 24.76 10.44 9.73
CA THR A 44 25.19 11.57 10.57
C THR A 44 24.17 11.83 11.67
N ARG A 45 24.63 12.39 12.81
CA ARG A 45 23.72 12.78 13.92
C ARG A 45 22.61 13.70 13.47
N SER A 46 22.90 14.64 12.56
CA SER A 46 21.91 15.57 12.04
C SER A 46 20.78 14.86 11.30
N LYS A 47 21.10 13.81 10.53
CA LYS A 47 20.10 13.02 9.80
C LYS A 47 19.25 12.18 10.76
N VAL A 48 19.87 11.55 11.75
CA VAL A 48 19.15 10.78 12.77
C VAL A 48 18.18 11.69 13.54
N ARG A 49 18.62 12.87 13.98
CA ARG A 49 17.77 13.85 14.68
C ARG A 49 16.54 14.26 13.88
N LYS A 50 16.67 14.46 12.58
CA LYS A 50 15.53 14.80 11.70
C LYS A 50 14.51 13.67 11.56
N ALA A 51 14.94 12.41 11.74
CA ALA A 51 14.07 11.24 11.66
C ALA A 51 13.37 10.91 12.98
N LEU A 52 13.85 11.48 14.13
CA LEU A 52 13.29 11.19 15.45
C LEU A 52 11.82 11.61 15.54
N PRO A 53 10.95 10.77 16.14
CA PRO A 53 9.58 11.14 16.44
C PRO A 53 9.54 12.25 17.49
N GLN A 54 8.78 13.33 17.23
CA GLN A 54 8.79 14.56 18.05
C GLN A 54 8.52 14.29 19.53
N ASP A 55 7.54 13.44 19.83
CA ASP A 55 7.11 13.15 21.21
C ASP A 55 8.17 12.43 22.06
N TYR A 56 9.10 11.72 21.41
CA TYR A 56 10.10 10.89 22.07
C TYR A 56 11.54 11.23 21.67
N ALA A 57 11.73 12.31 20.91
CA ALA A 57 13.01 12.63 20.29
C ALA A 57 14.16 12.69 21.29
N TYR A 58 13.96 13.40 22.40
CA TYR A 58 14.99 13.54 23.44
C TYR A 58 15.36 12.19 24.08
N VAL A 59 14.35 11.42 24.49
CA VAL A 59 14.57 10.14 25.16
C VAL A 59 15.22 9.12 24.23
N ILE A 60 14.77 9.07 23.00
CA ILE A 60 15.37 8.16 22.00
C ILE A 60 16.80 8.58 21.67
N GLU A 61 17.07 9.86 21.46
CA GLU A 61 18.42 10.35 21.18
C GLU A 61 19.38 9.98 22.33
N GLU A 62 18.97 10.15 23.56
CA GLU A 62 19.74 9.79 24.75
C GLU A 62 20.06 8.28 24.77
N LEU A 63 19.03 7.44 24.57
CA LEU A 63 19.16 5.99 24.59
C LEU A 63 20.02 5.42 23.47
N ILE A 64 20.04 6.05 22.28
CA ILE A 64 20.82 5.53 21.13
C ILE A 64 22.25 6.10 21.05
N THR A 65 22.48 7.29 21.62
CA THR A 65 23.78 7.99 21.50
C THR A 65 24.78 7.51 22.55
N GLU A 66 24.32 7.29 23.74
CA GLU A 66 25.14 6.89 24.86
C GLU A 66 25.44 5.39 24.83
N LYS A 67 26.68 4.97 25.15
CA LYS A 67 27.05 3.56 25.23
C LYS A 67 26.92 3.05 26.65
N PRO A 68 26.25 1.91 26.90
CA PRO A 68 26.04 1.36 28.24
C PRO A 68 27.30 0.77 28.89
N GLU A 69 28.43 0.72 28.19
CA GLU A 69 29.66 0.06 28.63
C GLU A 69 30.33 0.72 29.88
N LEU A 70 29.83 1.86 30.33
CA LEU A 70 30.25 2.50 31.58
C LEU A 70 29.23 2.16 32.68
N SER A 71 29.69 1.54 33.77
CA SER A 71 28.87 0.97 34.86
C SER A 71 27.84 1.93 35.46
N ASP A 72 28.14 3.24 35.46
CA ASP A 72 27.23 4.26 35.98
C ASP A 72 26.06 4.57 35.03
N LYS A 73 26.17 4.23 33.76
CA LYS A 73 25.14 4.49 32.74
C LYS A 73 24.12 3.38 32.62
N GLU A 74 24.45 2.14 32.95
CA GLU A 74 23.51 1.02 32.93
C GLU A 74 22.32 1.26 33.87
N ALA A 75 22.58 1.73 35.08
CA ALA A 75 21.53 2.09 36.06
C ALA A 75 20.65 3.25 35.55
N TYR A 76 21.23 4.20 34.81
CA TYR A 76 20.49 5.32 34.23
C TYR A 76 19.54 4.85 33.10
N TYR A 77 20.02 3.95 32.22
CA TYR A 77 19.17 3.36 31.16
C TYR A 77 18.01 2.55 31.75
N GLU A 78 18.32 1.73 32.75
CA GLU A 78 17.31 0.93 33.45
C GLU A 78 16.23 1.86 34.06
N ALA A 79 16.65 2.97 34.68
CA ALA A 79 15.72 3.96 35.24
C ALA A 79 14.81 4.61 34.18
N ILE A 80 15.34 4.92 32.98
CA ILE A 80 14.55 5.46 31.87
C ILE A 80 13.52 4.41 31.41
N ILE A 81 13.97 3.18 31.16
CA ILE A 81 13.08 2.10 30.69
C ILE A 81 12.03 1.81 31.75
N GLN A 82 12.39 1.72 33.02
CA GLN A 82 11.45 1.52 34.10
C GLN A 82 10.42 2.66 34.17
N THR A 83 10.84 3.90 34.02
CA THR A 83 9.94 5.05 33.98
C THR A 83 8.92 4.92 32.82
N ILE A 84 9.37 4.54 31.62
CA ILE A 84 8.46 4.32 30.47
C ILE A 84 7.42 3.25 30.78
N LEU A 85 7.83 2.17 31.46
CA LEU A 85 6.94 1.09 31.89
C LEU A 85 5.93 1.58 32.96
N ASP A 86 6.40 2.26 33.98
CA ASP A 86 5.60 2.71 35.11
C ASP A 86 4.51 3.73 34.75
N ILE A 87 4.81 4.60 33.79
CA ILE A 87 3.83 5.58 33.26
C ILE A 87 2.91 5.00 32.18
N GLY A 88 3.02 3.68 31.87
CA GLY A 88 2.18 3.01 30.89
C GLY A 88 2.42 3.44 29.42
N ARG A 89 3.63 3.94 29.10
CA ARG A 89 3.97 4.42 27.75
C ARG A 89 4.80 3.45 26.91
N ALA A 90 4.93 2.20 27.35
CA ALA A 90 5.73 1.18 26.63
C ALA A 90 5.26 0.94 25.20
N GLU A 91 3.98 0.75 24.96
CA GLU A 91 3.46 0.48 23.62
C GLU A 91 3.62 1.64 22.64
N PRO A 92 3.19 2.88 22.96
CA PRO A 92 3.44 4.02 22.08
C PRO A 92 4.93 4.22 21.80
N PHE A 93 5.80 3.98 22.79
CA PHE A 93 7.24 4.09 22.61
C PHE A 93 7.80 2.99 21.69
N ILE A 94 7.34 1.74 21.82
CA ILE A 94 7.70 0.63 20.94
C ILE A 94 7.28 0.92 19.50
N ILE A 95 6.07 1.45 19.30
CA ILE A 95 5.58 1.85 17.98
C ILE A 95 6.48 2.94 17.38
N ALA A 96 6.76 3.99 18.14
CA ALA A 96 7.64 5.09 17.69
C ALA A 96 9.06 4.62 17.33
N MET A 97 9.62 3.68 18.12
CA MET A 97 10.92 3.06 17.83
C MET A 97 10.86 2.20 16.56
N ALA A 98 9.80 1.43 16.36
CA ALA A 98 9.61 0.62 15.16
C ALA A 98 9.52 1.49 13.90
N GLU A 99 8.75 2.57 13.92
CA GLU A 99 8.64 3.55 12.83
C GLU A 99 9.97 4.24 12.55
N LEU A 100 10.72 4.63 13.58
CA LEU A 100 12.07 5.20 13.44
C LEU A 100 13.03 4.21 12.75
N ILE A 101 13.03 2.96 13.18
CA ILE A 101 13.86 1.91 12.59
C ILE A 101 13.50 1.73 11.11
N GLN A 102 12.22 1.69 10.74
CA GLN A 102 11.79 1.61 9.34
C GLN A 102 12.38 2.77 8.51
N ARG A 103 12.25 4.01 9.00
CA ARG A 103 12.79 5.21 8.34
C ARG A 103 14.32 5.19 8.18
N LEU A 104 15.03 4.61 9.15
CA LEU A 104 16.49 4.52 9.12
C LEU A 104 17.00 3.32 8.32
N VAL A 105 16.23 2.23 8.20
CA VAL A 105 16.59 1.05 7.39
C VAL A 105 16.47 1.36 5.91
N VAL A 106 15.36 1.96 5.48
CA VAL A 106 15.08 2.35 4.09
C VAL A 106 15.01 3.86 4.03
N ASP A 107 16.09 4.48 3.58
CA ASP A 107 16.22 5.94 3.50
C ASP A 107 15.34 6.55 2.41
N HIS A 108 15.29 5.89 1.26
CA HIS A 108 14.52 6.28 0.10
C HIS A 108 13.98 5.02 -0.60
N LEU A 109 12.70 5.01 -0.89
CA LEU A 109 12.04 3.92 -1.60
C LEU A 109 11.82 4.34 -3.05
N HIS A 110 12.34 3.56 -3.98
CA HIS A 110 12.12 3.74 -5.41
C HIS A 110 11.23 2.62 -5.95
N ILE A 111 10.05 2.99 -6.44
CA ILE A 111 9.09 2.06 -7.04
C ILE A 111 9.27 2.08 -8.55
N ILE A 112 9.46 0.90 -9.15
CA ILE A 112 9.73 0.75 -10.58
C ILE A 112 8.47 0.62 -11.45
N GLY A 113 7.29 0.89 -10.90
CA GLY A 113 6.03 0.94 -11.62
C GLY A 113 5.24 -0.36 -11.63
N ASP A 114 4.20 -0.36 -12.48
CA ASP A 114 3.19 -1.40 -12.63
C ASP A 114 2.48 -1.77 -11.32
N ILE A 115 2.21 -0.75 -10.48
CA ILE A 115 1.41 -0.90 -9.26
C ILE A 115 -0.01 -1.33 -9.61
N PHE A 116 -0.54 -0.79 -10.71
CA PHE A 116 -1.87 -1.06 -11.23
C PHE A 116 -1.91 -2.17 -12.31
N ASP A 117 -0.98 -3.10 -12.31
CA ASP A 117 -1.08 -4.30 -13.17
C ASP A 117 -2.27 -5.17 -12.67
N ARG A 118 -2.32 -6.40 -12.89
CA ARG A 118 -3.46 -7.30 -12.68
C ARG A 118 -3.64 -7.78 -11.23
N GLY A 119 -2.86 -7.26 -10.30
CA GLY A 119 -2.92 -7.58 -8.87
C GLY A 119 -4.12 -6.96 -8.15
N PRO A 120 -4.56 -7.53 -7.02
CA PRO A 120 -5.64 -6.98 -6.21
C PRO A 120 -5.17 -5.75 -5.40
N GLN A 121 -6.11 -4.87 -5.09
CA GLN A 121 -5.97 -3.78 -4.11
C GLN A 121 -4.80 -2.79 -4.34
N PRO A 122 -4.50 -2.33 -5.57
CA PRO A 122 -3.45 -1.35 -5.82
C PRO A 122 -3.70 -0.02 -5.08
N HIS A 123 -4.95 0.34 -4.82
CA HIS A 123 -5.31 1.53 -4.04
C HIS A 123 -4.72 1.47 -2.62
N ARG A 124 -4.72 0.31 -1.95
CA ARG A 124 -4.09 0.15 -0.63
C ARG A 124 -2.58 0.29 -0.67
N ILE A 125 -1.96 -0.19 -1.75
CA ILE A 125 -0.52 0.01 -1.98
C ILE A 125 -0.24 1.51 -2.12
N MET A 126 -1.04 2.22 -2.93
CA MET A 126 -0.90 3.67 -3.10
C MET A 126 -1.07 4.43 -1.80
N ASP A 127 -2.08 4.10 -0.99
CA ASP A 127 -2.28 4.72 0.32
C ASP A 127 -1.04 4.55 1.22
N CYS A 128 -0.49 3.34 1.31
CA CYS A 128 0.75 3.09 2.06
C CYS A 128 1.95 3.86 1.51
N LEU A 129 2.06 3.99 0.17
CA LEU A 129 3.16 4.70 -0.47
C LEU A 129 3.04 6.21 -0.27
N MET A 130 1.84 6.77 -0.30
CA MET A 130 1.61 8.21 -0.07
C MET A 130 2.03 8.66 1.33
N ASP A 131 1.93 7.79 2.31
CA ASP A 131 2.36 8.04 3.69
C ASP A 131 3.86 7.75 3.92
N TYR A 132 4.57 7.25 2.91
CA TYR A 132 5.97 6.88 3.07
C TYR A 132 6.88 8.12 3.14
N HIS A 133 7.84 8.11 4.06
CA HIS A 133 8.65 9.29 4.42
C HIS A 133 9.55 9.84 3.31
N SER A 134 9.96 9.01 2.34
CA SER A 134 10.79 9.42 1.19
C SER A 134 10.59 8.42 0.06
N LEU A 135 9.93 8.87 -1.01
CA LEU A 135 9.48 8.02 -2.10
C LEU A 135 9.62 8.73 -3.44
N ASP A 136 9.99 7.99 -4.47
CA ASP A 136 9.68 8.32 -5.86
C ASP A 136 9.11 7.10 -6.59
N ILE A 137 8.25 7.35 -7.56
CA ILE A 137 7.57 6.32 -8.34
C ILE A 137 7.87 6.56 -9.82
N GLN A 138 8.50 5.57 -10.45
CA GLN A 138 8.52 5.47 -11.89
C GLN A 138 7.26 4.73 -12.33
N TRP A 139 6.54 5.25 -13.32
CA TRP A 139 5.33 4.62 -13.81
C TRP A 139 5.61 3.55 -14.86
N GLY A 140 4.91 2.42 -14.75
CA GLY A 140 4.86 1.38 -15.77
C GLY A 140 3.75 1.64 -16.80
N ASN A 141 3.61 0.77 -17.80
CA ASN A 141 2.60 0.93 -18.84
C ASN A 141 1.16 0.76 -18.30
N HIS A 142 0.94 -0.05 -17.27
CA HIS A 142 -0.36 -0.15 -16.61
C HIS A 142 -0.70 1.11 -15.82
N ASP A 143 0.27 1.68 -15.12
CA ASP A 143 0.06 2.93 -14.36
C ASP A 143 -0.32 4.09 -15.28
N VAL A 144 0.29 4.19 -16.48
CA VAL A 144 -0.07 5.22 -17.48
C VAL A 144 -1.54 5.14 -17.89
N LEU A 145 -2.09 3.94 -18.03
CA LEU A 145 -3.52 3.77 -18.35
C LEU A 145 -4.40 4.31 -17.22
N TRP A 146 -4.05 4.05 -15.97
CA TRP A 146 -4.76 4.57 -14.80
C TRP A 146 -4.61 6.08 -14.66
N MET A 147 -3.42 6.63 -14.91
CA MET A 147 -3.19 8.08 -14.95
C MET A 147 -4.04 8.75 -16.04
N GLY A 148 -4.09 8.17 -17.24
CA GLY A 148 -4.94 8.64 -18.34
C GLY A 148 -6.43 8.57 -17.99
N ALA A 149 -6.87 7.49 -17.31
CA ALA A 149 -8.24 7.36 -16.86
C ALA A 149 -8.60 8.42 -15.79
N ALA A 150 -7.72 8.64 -14.82
CA ALA A 150 -7.89 9.68 -13.79
C ALA A 150 -7.92 11.09 -14.39
N ALA A 151 -7.19 11.32 -15.48
CA ALA A 151 -7.23 12.56 -16.26
C ALA A 151 -8.48 12.70 -17.17
N GLY A 152 -9.39 11.73 -17.17
CA GLY A 152 -10.63 11.77 -17.95
C GLY A 152 -10.51 11.31 -19.40
N GLN A 153 -9.40 10.68 -19.79
CA GLN A 153 -9.22 10.17 -21.15
C GLN A 153 -10.09 8.93 -21.37
N GLN A 154 -11.10 9.04 -22.24
CA GLN A 154 -12.16 8.05 -22.40
C GLN A 154 -11.66 6.65 -22.80
N ALA A 155 -10.67 6.54 -23.68
CA ALA A 155 -10.12 5.24 -24.08
C ALA A 155 -9.37 4.57 -22.92
N CYS A 156 -8.64 5.34 -22.10
CA CYS A 156 -7.99 4.84 -20.90
C CYS A 156 -9.02 4.37 -19.87
N ILE A 157 -10.10 5.13 -19.64
CA ILE A 157 -11.21 4.73 -18.76
C ILE A 157 -11.79 3.39 -19.21
N ALA A 158 -12.15 3.26 -20.50
CA ALA A 158 -12.70 2.03 -21.03
C ALA A 158 -11.71 0.86 -20.91
N THR A 159 -10.42 1.10 -21.14
CA THR A 159 -9.36 0.09 -21.00
C THR A 159 -9.19 -0.37 -19.56
N VAL A 160 -9.17 0.54 -18.59
CA VAL A 160 -9.06 0.22 -17.16
C VAL A 160 -10.26 -0.63 -16.72
N ILE A 161 -11.50 -0.22 -17.03
CA ILE A 161 -12.71 -0.98 -16.70
C ILE A 161 -12.65 -2.38 -17.32
N ARG A 162 -12.26 -2.48 -18.61
CA ARG A 162 -12.13 -3.76 -19.29
C ARG A 162 -11.10 -4.68 -18.63
N LEU A 163 -9.96 -4.13 -18.22
CA LEU A 163 -8.93 -4.91 -17.53
C LEU A 163 -9.42 -5.39 -16.16
N CYS A 164 -10.05 -4.52 -15.38
CA CYS A 164 -10.63 -4.88 -14.09
C CYS A 164 -11.65 -6.02 -14.23
N LEU A 165 -12.56 -5.94 -15.22
CA LEU A 165 -13.50 -7.03 -15.52
C LEU A 165 -12.77 -8.31 -15.91
N ARG A 166 -11.81 -8.24 -16.86
CA ARG A 166 -11.10 -9.42 -17.37
C ARG A 166 -10.37 -10.20 -16.27
N TYR A 167 -9.83 -9.51 -15.27
CA TYR A 167 -9.04 -10.10 -14.19
C TYR A 167 -9.81 -10.20 -12.86
N GLY A 168 -11.10 -9.89 -12.84
CA GLY A 168 -11.96 -10.03 -11.66
C GLY A 168 -11.61 -9.07 -10.52
N ASN A 169 -11.21 -7.86 -10.86
CA ASN A 169 -10.78 -6.83 -9.90
C ASN A 169 -11.72 -5.60 -9.94
N LEU A 170 -13.02 -5.80 -10.12
CA LEU A 170 -14.00 -4.69 -10.10
C LEU A 170 -14.07 -3.99 -8.75
N ASP A 171 -13.80 -4.73 -7.68
CA ASP A 171 -13.69 -4.21 -6.31
C ASP A 171 -12.72 -3.03 -6.20
N ILE A 172 -11.68 -2.98 -7.02
CA ILE A 172 -10.78 -1.83 -7.09
C ILE A 172 -11.54 -0.56 -7.47
N LEU A 173 -12.45 -0.64 -8.45
CA LEU A 173 -13.23 0.49 -8.93
C LEU A 173 -14.35 0.85 -7.95
N GLU A 174 -15.11 -0.15 -7.48
CA GLU A 174 -16.30 0.05 -6.65
C GLU A 174 -15.92 0.36 -5.20
N ASP A 175 -15.17 -0.51 -4.54
CA ASP A 175 -14.79 -0.38 -3.14
C ASP A 175 -13.57 0.55 -2.95
N GLY A 176 -12.57 0.44 -3.84
CA GLY A 176 -11.35 1.22 -3.74
C GLY A 176 -11.52 2.69 -4.10
N TYR A 177 -12.26 2.99 -5.15
CA TYR A 177 -12.43 4.35 -5.68
C TYR A 177 -13.88 4.87 -5.68
N GLY A 178 -14.85 4.10 -5.21
CA GLY A 178 -16.26 4.50 -5.13
C GLY A 178 -16.93 4.73 -6.50
N ILE A 179 -16.43 4.07 -7.56
CA ILE A 179 -16.96 4.23 -8.91
C ILE A 179 -18.16 3.31 -9.11
N ASN A 180 -19.33 3.90 -9.37
CA ASN A 180 -20.54 3.15 -9.59
C ASN A 180 -20.55 2.46 -10.96
N MET A 181 -20.56 1.13 -10.98
CA MET A 181 -20.61 0.33 -12.21
C MET A 181 -22.02 -0.02 -12.68
N LEU A 182 -23.07 0.38 -11.97
CA LEU A 182 -24.47 0.09 -12.32
C LEU A 182 -24.85 0.56 -13.74
N PRO A 183 -24.42 1.73 -14.24
CA PRO A 183 -24.71 2.13 -15.62
C PRO A 183 -24.19 1.14 -16.67
N LEU A 184 -22.99 0.55 -16.45
CA LEU A 184 -22.43 -0.47 -17.35
C LEU A 184 -23.20 -1.80 -17.22
N VAL A 185 -23.61 -2.17 -16.01
CA VAL A 185 -24.46 -3.35 -15.77
C VAL A 185 -25.78 -3.22 -16.55
N THR A 186 -26.48 -2.10 -16.41
CA THR A 186 -27.76 -1.85 -17.08
C THR A 186 -27.58 -1.89 -18.60
N PHE A 187 -26.60 -1.17 -19.13
CA PHE A 187 -26.31 -1.18 -20.55
C PHE A 187 -25.98 -2.57 -21.10
N ALA A 188 -25.20 -3.35 -20.35
CA ALA A 188 -24.83 -4.73 -20.75
C ALA A 188 -26.04 -5.67 -20.80
N LEU A 189 -26.96 -5.54 -19.84
CA LEU A 189 -28.19 -6.32 -19.80
C LEU A 189 -29.15 -5.91 -20.92
N GLU A 190 -29.36 -4.63 -21.15
CA GLU A 190 -30.26 -4.13 -22.20
C GLU A 190 -29.75 -4.45 -23.62
N THR A 191 -28.42 -4.41 -23.84
CA THR A 191 -27.84 -4.55 -25.19
C THR A 191 -27.45 -5.98 -25.50
N TYR A 192 -27.01 -6.75 -24.50
CA TYR A 192 -26.44 -8.09 -24.66
C TYR A 192 -27.12 -9.14 -23.76
N GLY A 193 -28.36 -8.89 -23.32
CA GLY A 193 -29.11 -9.77 -22.43
C GLY A 193 -29.26 -11.20 -22.95
N ASP A 194 -29.49 -11.36 -24.27
CA ASP A 194 -29.66 -12.63 -24.94
C ASP A 194 -28.35 -13.23 -25.54
N ASP A 195 -27.22 -12.52 -25.35
CA ASP A 195 -25.91 -12.94 -25.87
C ASP A 195 -25.18 -13.77 -24.83
N ASP A 196 -24.56 -14.88 -25.24
CA ASP A 196 -23.77 -15.73 -24.36
C ASP A 196 -22.44 -15.08 -23.95
N ALA A 197 -21.96 -14.12 -24.74
CA ALA A 197 -20.70 -13.41 -24.55
C ALA A 197 -19.47 -14.31 -24.27
N ALA A 198 -19.49 -15.56 -24.69
CA ALA A 198 -18.49 -16.59 -24.36
C ALA A 198 -17.06 -16.21 -24.76
N GLN A 199 -16.90 -15.39 -25.82
CA GLN A 199 -15.59 -14.90 -26.27
C GLN A 199 -14.96 -13.89 -25.31
N PHE A 200 -15.74 -13.32 -24.39
CA PHE A 200 -15.31 -12.33 -23.38
C PHE A 200 -15.13 -12.98 -22.02
N ALA A 201 -14.65 -14.22 -21.99
CA ALA A 201 -14.38 -14.94 -20.75
C ALA A 201 -13.44 -14.15 -19.83
N ILE A 202 -13.76 -14.17 -18.55
CA ILE A 202 -12.96 -13.58 -17.49
C ILE A 202 -11.98 -14.60 -16.92
N LYS A 203 -10.85 -14.11 -16.39
CA LYS A 203 -9.77 -14.93 -15.85
C LYS A 203 -9.83 -15.08 -14.33
N THR A 204 -11.04 -15.11 -13.78
CA THR A 204 -11.23 -15.20 -12.33
C THR A 204 -11.75 -16.58 -11.95
N PRO A 205 -11.28 -17.19 -10.85
CA PRO A 205 -11.89 -18.40 -10.29
C PRO A 205 -13.36 -18.14 -9.94
N GLU A 206 -14.25 -19.10 -10.29
CA GLU A 206 -15.71 -19.00 -10.05
C GLU A 206 -16.09 -18.69 -8.59
N GLU A 207 -15.25 -19.12 -7.62
CA GLU A 207 -15.46 -18.94 -6.19
C GLU A 207 -15.36 -17.47 -5.70
N LYS A 208 -14.89 -16.55 -6.55
CA LYS A 208 -14.71 -15.13 -6.20
C LYS A 208 -15.70 -14.17 -6.88
N ALA A 209 -16.66 -14.68 -7.60
CA ALA A 209 -17.58 -13.83 -8.38
C ALA A 209 -18.81 -13.48 -7.56
N ASP A 210 -18.88 -12.29 -6.95
CA ASP A 210 -20.08 -11.72 -6.32
C ASP A 210 -21.20 -11.44 -7.32
N ILE A 211 -20.85 -11.26 -8.59
CA ILE A 211 -21.77 -11.09 -9.72
C ILE A 211 -21.70 -12.34 -10.60
N SER A 212 -22.85 -12.79 -11.12
CA SER A 212 -22.86 -13.99 -12.00
C SER A 212 -21.86 -13.87 -13.15
N LEU A 213 -21.13 -14.94 -13.42
CA LEU A 213 -20.11 -15.00 -14.46
C LEU A 213 -20.66 -14.53 -15.83
N ALA A 214 -21.89 -14.93 -16.15
CA ALA A 214 -22.55 -14.52 -17.38
C ALA A 214 -22.76 -12.99 -17.49
N LEU A 215 -23.08 -12.34 -16.39
CA LEU A 215 -23.24 -10.88 -16.37
C LEU A 215 -21.87 -10.18 -16.54
N GLN A 216 -20.84 -10.66 -15.86
CA GLN A 216 -19.49 -10.11 -16.01
C GLN A 216 -18.96 -10.26 -17.44
N GLN A 217 -19.24 -11.38 -18.13
CA GLN A 217 -18.90 -11.57 -19.54
C GLN A 217 -19.61 -10.57 -20.45
N ARG A 218 -20.90 -10.32 -20.20
CA ARG A 218 -21.68 -9.30 -20.95
C ARG A 218 -21.15 -7.89 -20.72
N MET A 219 -20.82 -7.56 -19.48
CA MET A 219 -20.16 -6.26 -19.14
C MET A 219 -18.82 -6.14 -19.83
N HIS A 220 -18.01 -7.20 -19.85
CA HIS A 220 -16.70 -7.23 -20.53
C HIS A 220 -16.87 -7.03 -22.04
N LYS A 221 -17.87 -7.66 -22.66
CA LYS A 221 -18.23 -7.43 -24.05
C LYS A 221 -18.62 -5.98 -24.30
N ALA A 222 -19.55 -5.45 -23.50
CA ALA A 222 -20.04 -4.08 -23.60
C ALA A 222 -18.92 -3.05 -23.57
N ILE A 223 -18.06 -3.12 -22.55
CA ILE A 223 -16.95 -2.16 -22.41
C ILE A 223 -15.88 -2.34 -23.50
N SER A 224 -15.64 -3.58 -23.98
CA SER A 224 -14.72 -3.83 -25.08
C SER A 224 -15.20 -3.19 -26.38
N VAL A 225 -16.49 -3.28 -26.69
CA VAL A 225 -17.08 -2.65 -27.87
C VAL A 225 -17.03 -1.12 -27.75
N ILE A 226 -17.33 -0.56 -26.56
CA ILE A 226 -17.19 0.87 -26.30
C ILE A 226 -15.75 1.33 -26.51
N GLN A 227 -14.78 0.60 -25.95
CA GLN A 227 -13.35 0.89 -26.13
C GLN A 227 -12.96 0.95 -27.60
N PHE A 228 -13.29 -0.08 -28.38
CA PHE A 228 -12.97 -0.13 -29.80
C PHE A 228 -13.58 1.01 -30.62
N LYS A 229 -14.81 1.42 -30.29
CA LYS A 229 -15.45 2.58 -30.93
C LYS A 229 -14.72 3.89 -30.59
N ILE A 230 -14.32 4.08 -29.34
CA ILE A 230 -13.58 5.27 -28.91
C ILE A 230 -12.19 5.30 -29.57
N GLU A 231 -11.46 4.19 -29.55
CA GLU A 231 -10.14 4.07 -30.16
C GLU A 231 -10.21 4.28 -31.69
N GLY A 232 -11.20 3.71 -32.35
CA GLY A 232 -11.42 3.91 -33.78
C GLY A 232 -11.72 5.37 -34.13
N LYS A 233 -12.52 6.05 -33.32
CA LYS A 233 -12.77 7.50 -33.46
C LYS A 233 -11.48 8.30 -33.29
N LEU A 234 -10.72 8.03 -32.22
CA LEU A 234 -9.43 8.70 -31.98
C LEU A 234 -8.44 8.49 -33.13
N ALA A 235 -8.34 7.28 -33.67
CA ALA A 235 -7.48 6.97 -34.82
C ALA A 235 -7.88 7.75 -36.07
N MET A 236 -9.19 7.92 -36.34
CA MET A 236 -9.69 8.70 -37.47
C MET A 236 -9.45 10.21 -37.29
N GLU A 237 -9.59 10.74 -36.10
CA GLU A 237 -9.41 12.16 -35.76
C GLU A 237 -7.93 12.59 -35.71
N ASN A 238 -7.01 11.65 -35.42
CA ASN A 238 -5.58 11.90 -35.23
C ASN A 238 -4.74 11.01 -36.15
N ARG A 239 -4.91 11.17 -37.46
CA ARG A 239 -4.22 10.35 -38.48
C ARG A 239 -2.70 10.47 -38.43
N GLU A 240 -2.18 11.59 -37.92
CA GLU A 240 -0.76 11.84 -37.72
C GLU A 240 -0.10 10.87 -36.72
N PHE A 241 -0.86 10.22 -35.85
CA PHE A 241 -0.35 9.22 -34.90
C PHE A 241 -0.13 7.84 -35.53
N GLY A 242 -0.52 7.65 -36.80
CA GLY A 242 -0.28 6.41 -37.54
C GLY A 242 -0.94 5.17 -36.92
N MET A 243 -2.11 5.33 -36.27
CA MET A 243 -2.84 4.26 -35.57
C MET A 243 -3.75 3.41 -36.48
N ASP A 244 -3.73 3.64 -37.79
CA ASP A 244 -4.58 3.00 -38.78
C ASP A 244 -4.26 1.52 -39.07
N ARG A 245 -3.19 1.00 -38.47
CA ARG A 245 -2.74 -0.40 -38.63
C ARG A 245 -2.97 -1.29 -37.39
N ARG A 246 -3.82 -0.88 -36.48
CA ARG A 246 -4.14 -1.66 -35.27
C ARG A 246 -5.42 -2.43 -35.40
#